data_b736da284ab990ba34e52d3f7b46eed6
#
_entry.id   b736da284ab990ba34e52d3f7b46eed6
#
_cell.length_a   1.000
_cell.length_b   1.000
_cell.length_c   1.000
_cell.angle_alpha   90.00
_cell.angle_beta   90.00
_cell.angle_gamma   90.00
#
_symmetry.space_group_name_H-M   'P 1'
#
loop_
_entity.id
_entity.type
_entity.pdbx_description
1 polymer ?
#
loop_
_entity_poly.entity_id
_entity_poly.type
_entity_poly.pdbx_seq_one_letter_code
_entity_poly.pdbx_strand_id
1 'polypeptide(L)'
;MAHRLDEMSLMNRPNDGISKATKIYVYGENDKQGIKTPHFHVIIDNGKVEYEIEFKNIYSMSIWRTKHNTPLSWGGYTNVRDDIISWLNKIGPKNRGLTNLERMIMAWNDNNPDNEIDDDYVKG
;
A
#
# COMPACT_ATOMS: atom_id res chain seq x y z
N MET A 1 4.02 21.12 5.32
CA MET A 1 3.80 20.45 5.17
C MET A 1 4.02 19.69 4.34
N ALA A 2 4.22 19.00 4.34
CA ALA A 2 4.52 18.18 3.53
C ALA A 2 4.08 18.17 2.36
N HIS A 3 4.23 18.04 1.61
CA HIS A 3 3.69 18.06 0.66
C HIS A 3 3.27 17.06 0.11
N ARG A 4 2.39 17.26 -0.53
CA ARG A 4 1.65 16.44 -1.04
C ARG A 4 2.21 15.45 -1.79
N LEU A 5 2.88 15.56 -2.74
CA LEU A 5 3.52 14.54 -3.50
C LEU A 5 4.45 13.76 -2.66
N ASP A 6 5.00 14.40 -1.66
CA ASP A 6 5.90 13.75 -0.76
C ASP A 6 5.18 12.82 0.18
N GLU A 7 3.88 13.06 0.33
CA GLU A 7 3.08 12.24 1.21
C GLU A 7 2.61 10.97 0.55
N MET A 8 2.79 10.87 -0.74
CA MET A 8 2.23 9.77 -1.49
C MET A 8 3.25 9.18 -2.43
N SER A 9 3.47 7.90 -2.33
CA SER A 9 4.37 7.19 -3.22
C SER A 9 3.58 6.16 -4.00
N LEU A 10 3.59 6.29 -5.31
CA LEU A 10 2.92 5.35 -6.20
C LEU A 10 3.83 4.16 -6.41
N MET A 11 3.36 3.00 -5.98
CA MET A 11 4.13 1.77 -6.09
C MET A 11 3.84 0.99 -7.36
N ASN A 12 2.68 1.22 -7.94
CA ASN A 12 2.25 0.48 -9.11
C ASN A 12 3.07 0.81 -10.35
N ARG A 13 3.38 -0.22 -11.13
CA ARG A 13 4.02 -0.07 -12.43
C ARG A 13 3.31 -0.99 -13.41
N PRO A 14 3.15 -0.58 -14.66
CA PRO A 14 2.44 -1.40 -15.65
C PRO A 14 3.02 -2.80 -15.83
N ASN A 15 4.32 -2.98 -15.63
CA ASN A 15 4.95 -4.26 -15.87
C ASN A 15 5.26 -5.03 -14.61
N ASP A 16 4.65 -4.65 -13.48
CA ASP A 16 4.95 -5.29 -12.19
C ASP A 16 4.03 -6.46 -11.89
N GLY A 17 3.18 -6.87 -12.80
CA GLY A 17 2.30 -8.00 -12.58
C GLY A 17 0.96 -7.64 -11.97
N ILE A 18 0.69 -6.36 -11.81
CA ILE A 18 -0.58 -5.88 -11.27
C ILE A 18 -1.38 -5.23 -12.38
N SER A 19 -2.69 -5.40 -12.35
CA SER A 19 -3.59 -4.81 -13.34
C SER A 19 -3.31 -3.31 -13.50
N LYS A 20 -3.39 -2.82 -14.74
CA LYS A 20 -3.18 -1.40 -15.02
C LYS A 20 -4.14 -0.50 -14.25
N ALA A 21 -5.31 -1.00 -13.91
CA ALA A 21 -6.30 -0.23 -13.19
C ALA A 21 -6.02 -0.15 -11.69
N THR A 22 -4.99 -0.83 -11.23
CA THR A 22 -4.66 -0.91 -9.81
C THR A 22 -3.47 -0.03 -9.50
N LYS A 23 -3.61 0.78 -8.47
CA LYS A 23 -2.53 1.63 -7.98
C LYS A 23 -2.35 1.42 -6.50
N ILE A 24 -1.11 1.46 -6.05
CA ILE A 24 -0.78 1.32 -4.65
C ILE A 24 -0.07 2.59 -4.21
N TYR A 25 -0.60 3.22 -3.18
CA TYR A 25 -0.03 4.46 -2.65
C TYR A 25 0.33 4.29 -1.18
N VAL A 26 1.43 4.90 -0.81
CA VAL A 26 1.83 5.01 0.59
C VAL A 26 1.82 6.49 0.93
N TYR A 27 0.92 6.89 1.82
CA TYR A 27 0.76 8.29 2.19
C TYR A 27 1.53 8.63 3.45
N GLY A 28 1.79 9.93 3.62
CA GLY A 28 2.20 10.44 4.91
C GLY A 28 0.93 10.66 5.72
N GLU A 29 0.65 9.74 6.60
CA GLU A 29 -0.59 9.78 7.37
C GLU A 29 -0.42 10.58 8.63
N ASN A 30 -0.83 11.80 8.56
CA ASN A 30 -0.91 12.61 9.74
C ASN A 30 -2.38 12.73 10.09
N ASP A 31 -2.88 11.63 10.54
CA ASP A 31 -4.28 11.44 10.77
C ASP A 31 -4.77 12.36 11.87
N LYS A 32 -5.83 13.06 11.61
CA LYS A 32 -6.35 14.07 12.53
C LYS A 32 -6.87 13.48 13.82
N GLN A 33 -7.23 12.21 13.82
CA GLN A 33 -7.67 11.54 15.02
C GLN A 33 -6.51 10.94 15.80
N GLY A 34 -5.27 11.18 15.34
CA GLY A 34 -4.12 10.62 16.00
C GLY A 34 -3.87 9.16 15.70
N ILE A 35 -4.60 8.61 14.75
CA ILE A 35 -4.41 7.23 14.34
C ILE A 35 -3.24 7.19 13.39
N LYS A 36 -2.20 6.50 13.77
CA LYS A 36 -1.00 6.42 12.94
C LYS A 36 -0.65 4.98 12.63
N THR A 37 -1.67 4.16 12.42
CA THR A 37 -1.45 2.77 12.04
C THR A 37 -0.79 2.73 10.66
N PRO A 38 0.39 2.12 10.54
CA PRO A 38 1.04 2.04 9.23
C PRO A 38 0.17 1.27 8.25
N HIS A 39 -0.12 1.91 7.13
CA HIS A 39 -0.99 1.31 6.12
C HIS A 39 -0.69 1.89 4.74
N PHE A 40 -1.25 1.25 3.74
CA PHE A 40 -1.15 1.73 2.37
C PHE A 40 -2.52 1.64 1.72
N HIS A 41 -2.67 2.31 0.61
CA HIS A 41 -3.94 2.39 -0.11
C HIS A 41 -3.84 1.61 -1.41
N VAL A 42 -4.86 0.80 -1.69
CA VAL A 42 -5.00 0.10 -2.95
C VAL A 42 -6.21 0.71 -3.66
N ILE A 43 -5.98 1.30 -4.81
CA ILE A 43 -7.01 1.97 -5.58
C ILE A 43 -7.22 1.17 -6.86
N ILE A 44 -8.46 0.76 -7.10
CA ILE A 44 -8.80 -0.13 -8.20
C ILE A 44 -9.90 0.50 -9.05
N ASP A 45 -9.98 0.07 -10.26
CA ASP A 45 -11.09 0.41 -11.17
C ASP A 45 -11.23 1.92 -11.33
N ASN A 46 -10.10 2.57 -11.66
CA ASN A 46 -10.04 4.01 -11.91
C ASN A 46 -10.57 4.85 -10.75
N GLY A 47 -10.31 4.39 -9.54
CA GLY A 47 -10.67 5.15 -8.36
C GLY A 47 -12.02 4.83 -7.76
N LYS A 48 -12.75 3.88 -8.35
CA LYS A 48 -14.06 3.52 -7.81
C LYS A 48 -13.97 2.73 -6.52
N VAL A 49 -12.86 2.03 -6.32
CA VAL A 49 -12.67 1.20 -5.15
C VAL A 49 -11.37 1.61 -4.48
N GLU A 50 -11.41 1.85 -3.20
CA GLU A 50 -10.20 2.17 -2.46
C GLU A 50 -10.21 1.42 -1.13
N TYR A 51 -9.21 0.57 -0.95
CA TYR A 51 -9.00 -0.18 0.28
C TYR A 51 -7.80 0.36 1.02
N GLU A 52 -7.86 0.31 2.35
CA GLU A 52 -6.70 0.60 3.19
C GLU A 52 -6.28 -0.70 3.86
N ILE A 53 -5.03 -1.05 3.68
CA ILE A 53 -4.46 -2.32 4.17
C ILE A 53 -3.36 -1.99 5.15
N GLU A 54 -3.42 -2.59 6.35
CA GLU A 54 -2.37 -2.38 7.34
C GLU A 54 -1.12 -3.14 6.95
N PHE A 55 0.04 -2.51 7.12
CA PHE A 55 1.30 -3.20 6.88
C PHE A 55 1.42 -4.45 7.74
N LYS A 56 0.90 -4.40 8.93
CA LYS A 56 0.97 -5.54 9.84
C LYS A 56 0.29 -6.79 9.29
N ASN A 57 -0.70 -6.60 8.43
CA ASN A 57 -1.46 -7.70 7.86
C ASN A 57 -1.22 -7.83 6.35
N ILE A 58 -0.04 -7.41 5.91
CA ILE A 58 0.20 -7.26 4.48
C ILE A 58 0.08 -8.58 3.70
N TYR A 59 0.47 -9.70 4.29
CA TYR A 59 0.41 -10.97 3.57
C TYR A 59 -0.97 -11.60 3.58
N SER A 60 -1.84 -11.22 4.52
CA SER A 60 -3.23 -11.68 4.48
C SER A 60 -4.08 -10.72 3.66
N MET A 61 -3.60 -9.50 3.44
CA MET A 61 -4.33 -8.48 2.70
C MET A 61 -5.74 -8.26 3.24
N SER A 62 -5.88 -8.36 4.57
CA SER A 62 -7.15 -8.06 5.21
C SER A 62 -7.43 -6.56 5.10
N ILE A 63 -8.62 -6.23 4.68
CA ILE A 63 -9.00 -4.83 4.50
C ILE A 63 -9.28 -4.22 5.86
N TRP A 64 -8.56 -3.14 6.18
CA TRP A 64 -8.75 -2.43 7.44
C TRP A 64 -9.86 -1.40 7.33
N ARG A 65 -9.85 -0.61 6.27
CA ARG A 65 -10.87 0.39 6.01
C ARG A 65 -11.11 0.49 4.52
N THR A 66 -12.25 1.05 4.16
CA THR A 66 -12.57 1.30 2.75
C THR A 66 -13.07 2.73 2.59
N LYS A 67 -13.09 3.18 1.34
CA LYS A 67 -13.66 4.47 0.97
C LYS A 67 -14.69 4.26 -0.13
N HIS A 68 -15.45 5.29 -0.42
CA HIS A 68 -16.42 5.28 -1.54
C HIS A 68 -17.51 4.23 -1.38
N ASN A 69 -17.93 3.98 -0.13
CA ASN A 69 -18.97 2.99 0.18
C ASN A 69 -18.63 1.59 -0.29
N THR A 70 -17.34 1.28 -0.33
CA THR A 70 -16.87 -0.03 -0.76
C THR A 70 -16.99 -1.04 0.39
N PRO A 71 -17.50 -2.25 0.14
CA PRO A 71 -17.55 -3.28 1.18
C PRO A 71 -16.17 -3.67 1.68
N LEU A 72 -16.09 -4.12 2.93
CA LEU A 72 -14.87 -4.63 3.53
C LEU A 72 -14.59 -6.04 3.04
N SER A 73 -14.49 -6.21 1.75
CA SER A 73 -14.34 -7.51 1.12
C SER A 73 -13.68 -7.32 -0.24
N TRP A 74 -12.83 -8.25 -0.63
CA TRP A 74 -12.22 -8.20 -1.94
C TRP A 74 -13.24 -8.52 -3.04
N GLY A 75 -14.24 -9.36 -2.75
CA GLY A 75 -15.29 -9.66 -3.70
C GLY A 75 -14.74 -10.09 -5.04
N GLY A 76 -15.11 -9.38 -6.11
CA GLY A 76 -14.62 -9.67 -7.45
C GLY A 76 -13.16 -9.29 -7.70
N TYR A 77 -12.48 -8.73 -6.71
CA TYR A 77 -11.10 -8.28 -6.87
C TYR A 77 -10.08 -9.22 -6.21
N THR A 78 -10.46 -10.47 -5.95
CA THR A 78 -9.53 -11.43 -5.35
C THR A 78 -8.31 -11.67 -6.21
N ASN A 79 -8.45 -11.58 -7.54
CA ASN A 79 -7.31 -11.73 -8.43
C ASN A 79 -6.32 -10.58 -8.24
N VAL A 80 -6.81 -9.38 -8.00
CA VAL A 80 -5.95 -8.23 -7.74
C VAL A 80 -5.22 -8.44 -6.42
N ARG A 81 -5.94 -8.90 -5.40
CA ARG A 81 -5.31 -9.21 -4.11
C ARG A 81 -4.15 -10.19 -4.27
N ASP A 82 -4.39 -11.27 -5.02
CA ASP A 82 -3.38 -12.29 -5.21
C ASP A 82 -2.18 -11.75 -5.99
N ASP A 83 -2.45 -10.90 -6.97
CA ASP A 83 -1.38 -10.26 -7.75
C ASP A 83 -0.52 -9.35 -6.86
N ILE A 84 -1.14 -8.64 -5.94
CA ILE A 84 -0.41 -7.78 -5.03
C ILE A 84 0.48 -8.61 -4.11
N ILE A 85 -0.06 -9.69 -3.56
CA ILE A 85 0.72 -10.57 -2.68
C ILE A 85 1.96 -11.09 -3.42
N SER A 86 1.79 -11.52 -4.65
CA SER A 86 2.89 -11.99 -5.48
C SER A 86 3.88 -10.85 -5.76
N TRP A 87 3.36 -9.67 -6.05
CA TRP A 87 4.16 -8.50 -6.39
C TRP A 87 5.03 -8.02 -5.23
N LEU A 88 4.58 -8.21 -4.00
CA LEU A 88 5.32 -7.73 -2.82
C LEU A 88 6.74 -8.27 -2.77
N ASN A 89 6.94 -9.51 -3.20
CA ASN A 89 8.23 -10.16 -3.10
C ASN A 89 9.07 -10.06 -4.37
N LYS A 90 8.60 -9.28 -5.34
CA LYS A 90 9.36 -9.07 -6.58
C LYS A 90 10.24 -7.84 -6.45
N ILE A 91 11.40 -7.92 -7.09
CA ILE A 91 12.28 -6.75 -7.18
C ILE A 91 11.73 -5.89 -8.31
N GLY A 92 11.31 -4.68 -7.97
CA GLY A 92 10.76 -3.77 -8.95
C GLY A 92 11.82 -3.15 -9.84
N PRO A 93 11.46 -2.80 -11.08
CA PRO A 93 12.44 -2.32 -12.06
C PRO A 93 13.12 -1.01 -11.67
N LYS A 94 12.54 -0.23 -10.79
CA LYS A 94 13.13 1.04 -10.37
C LYS A 94 13.44 1.07 -8.88
N ASN A 95 13.49 -0.08 -8.25
CA ASN A 95 13.68 -0.15 -6.80
C ASN A 95 15.12 -0.35 -6.38
N ARG A 96 16.06 -0.32 -7.32
CA ARG A 96 17.49 -0.45 -7.02
C ARG A 96 17.81 -1.72 -6.24
N GLY A 97 17.24 -2.84 -6.68
CA GLY A 97 17.49 -4.13 -6.07
C GLY A 97 16.60 -4.47 -4.89
N LEU A 98 15.67 -3.57 -4.53
CA LEU A 98 14.76 -3.83 -3.42
C LEU A 98 13.49 -4.50 -3.93
N THR A 99 12.90 -5.33 -3.08
CA THR A 99 11.56 -5.85 -3.36
C THR A 99 10.57 -4.71 -3.26
N ASN A 100 9.39 -4.93 -3.83
CA ASN A 100 8.33 -3.93 -3.73
C ASN A 100 7.92 -3.70 -2.28
N LEU A 101 7.90 -4.75 -1.46
CA LEU A 101 7.62 -4.61 -0.04
C LEU A 101 8.65 -3.71 0.65
N GLU A 102 9.92 -3.96 0.40
CA GLU A 102 10.99 -3.13 0.98
C GLU A 102 10.85 -1.69 0.55
N ARG A 103 10.51 -1.47 -0.72
CA ARG A 103 10.32 -0.12 -1.23
C ARG A 103 9.13 0.56 -0.56
N MET A 104 8.04 -0.18 -0.29
CA MET A 104 6.89 0.36 0.40
C MET A 104 7.21 0.74 1.84
N ILE A 105 7.98 -0.11 2.53
CA ILE A 105 8.42 0.20 3.90
C ILE A 105 9.22 1.48 3.90
N MET A 106 10.14 1.63 2.97
CA MET A 106 10.92 2.86 2.86
C MET A 106 10.03 4.06 2.60
N ALA A 107 9.04 3.92 1.72
CA ALA A 107 8.14 5.02 1.42
C ALA A 107 7.34 5.43 2.66
N TRP A 108 6.86 4.46 3.42
CA TRP A 108 6.16 4.77 4.66
C TRP A 108 7.07 5.51 5.62
N ASN A 109 8.29 4.99 5.81
CA ASN A 109 9.23 5.60 6.75
C ASN A 109 9.63 7.01 6.33
N ASP A 110 9.85 7.22 5.04
CA ASP A 110 10.19 8.55 4.54
C ASP A 110 9.06 9.54 4.75
N ASN A 111 7.84 9.07 4.59
CA ASN A 111 6.66 9.93 4.73
C ASN A 111 6.20 10.06 6.18
N ASN A 112 6.66 9.18 7.05
CA ASN A 112 6.21 9.13 8.45
C ASN A 112 7.41 8.92 9.39
N PRO A 113 8.34 9.88 9.46
CA PRO A 113 9.57 9.68 10.22
C PRO A 113 9.34 9.47 11.72
N ASP A 114 8.19 9.87 12.23
CA ASP A 114 7.87 9.68 13.63
C ASP A 114 7.19 8.35 13.91
N ASN A 115 7.02 7.52 12.89
CA ASN A 115 6.28 6.27 13.04
C ASN A 115 6.85 5.22 12.07
N GLU A 116 8.15 5.04 12.13
CA GLU A 116 8.82 4.10 11.22
C GLU A 116 8.53 2.66 11.57
N ILE A 117 8.57 1.81 10.56
CA ILE A 117 8.39 0.37 10.72
C ILE A 117 9.56 -0.37 10.09
N ASP A 118 9.71 -1.64 10.43
CA ASP A 118 10.75 -2.49 9.88
C ASP A 118 10.16 -3.83 9.42
N ASP A 119 11.03 -4.73 8.96
CA ASP A 119 10.59 -6.03 8.48
C ASP A 119 9.87 -6.84 9.55
N ASP A 120 10.30 -6.73 10.79
CA ASP A 120 9.68 -7.49 11.87
C ASP A 120 8.23 -7.05 12.09
N TYR A 121 7.97 -5.76 11.93
CA TYR A 121 6.62 -5.25 12.07
C TYR A 121 5.67 -5.88 11.04
N VAL A 122 6.11 -5.98 9.78
CA VAL A 122 5.23 -6.50 8.73
C VAL A 122 5.12 -8.01 8.74
N LYS A 123 6.04 -8.69 9.38
CA LYS A 123 5.95 -10.14 9.51
C LYS A 123 4.99 -10.56 10.60
N GLY A 124 4.56 -9.63 11.37
CA GLY A 124 3.60 -9.88 12.40
C GLY A 124 4.15 -10.42 13.64
#